data_50c6941d3a1b23b4842c73b9d2a4d36c
#
_entry.id   50c6941d3a1b23b4842c73b9d2a4d36c
#
_cell.length_a   1.000
_cell.length_b   1.000
_cell.length_c   1.000
_cell.angle_alpha   90.00
_cell.angle_beta   90.00
_cell.angle_gamma   90.00
#
_symmetry.space_group_name_H-M   'P 1'
#
loop_
_entity.id
_entity.type
_entity.pdbx_description
1 polymer ?
#
loop_
_entity_poly.entity_id
_entity_poly.type
_entity_poly.pdbx_seq_one_letter_code
_entity_poly.pdbx_strand_id
1 'polypeptide(L)'
;MQRLIPQLSSSNPPPGRAELEEIVASPATTLFVARLRDRIVGALTLVAFRIPTGVRTRIEDVVVDETVRGQRVGERLSEAALEAARGLGARSTDLTSRPSREAANRLYARMGFERRESNVYRYTL
;
A
#
# COMPACT_ATOMS: atom_id res chain seq x y z
N MET A 1 3.26 13.58 3.15
CA MET A 1 4.29 12.61 2.70
C MET A 1 5.68 12.89 3.24
N GLN A 2 6.04 14.14 3.46
CA GLN A 2 7.35 14.48 4.03
C GLN A 2 7.60 13.80 5.39
N ARG A 3 6.55 13.62 6.19
CA ARG A 3 6.64 12.98 7.49
C ARG A 3 6.50 11.46 7.41
N LEU A 4 5.64 10.96 6.52
CA LEU A 4 5.30 9.54 6.48
C LEU A 4 6.34 8.67 5.76
N ILE A 5 6.85 9.12 4.63
CA ILE A 5 7.79 8.31 3.85
C ILE A 5 9.06 7.96 4.62
N PRO A 6 9.66 8.86 5.42
CA PRO A 6 10.80 8.47 6.25
C PRO A 6 10.50 7.34 7.24
N GLN A 7 9.24 7.18 7.67
CA GLN A 7 8.85 6.07 8.54
C GLN A 7 8.74 4.74 7.80
N LEU A 8 8.58 4.79 6.47
CA LEU A 8 8.51 3.61 5.61
C LEU A 8 9.88 3.22 5.08
N SER A 9 10.65 4.19 4.62
CA SER A 9 11.95 3.95 4.00
C SER A 9 12.91 5.07 4.34
N SER A 10 14.07 4.70 4.88
CA SER A 10 15.14 5.67 5.19
C SER A 10 16.01 5.99 3.97
N SER A 11 15.95 5.15 2.93
CA SER A 11 16.79 5.28 1.75
C SER A 11 16.13 6.02 0.59
N ASN A 12 14.81 6.17 0.60
CA ASN A 12 14.08 6.83 -0.45
C ASN A 12 13.54 8.18 0.04
N PRO A 13 13.82 9.27 -0.66
CA PRO A 13 13.28 10.56 -0.27
C PRO A 13 11.76 10.59 -0.47
N PRO A 14 11.03 11.40 0.30
CA PRO A 14 9.60 11.57 0.06
C PRO A 14 9.37 12.27 -1.28
N PRO A 15 8.24 11.96 -1.96
CA PRO A 15 7.94 12.59 -3.23
C PRO A 15 7.63 14.08 -3.05
N GLY A 16 8.03 14.87 -4.02
CA GLY A 16 7.64 16.27 -4.10
C GLY A 16 6.25 16.42 -4.67
N ARG A 17 5.80 17.67 -4.80
CA ARG A 17 4.46 17.96 -5.30
C ARG A 17 4.22 17.41 -6.71
N ALA A 18 5.17 17.61 -7.62
CA ALA A 18 5.03 17.15 -8.99
C ALA A 18 4.88 15.63 -9.08
N GLU A 19 5.66 14.91 -8.28
CA GLU A 19 5.61 13.45 -8.22
C GLU A 19 4.29 12.95 -7.65
N LEU A 20 3.78 13.62 -6.61
CA LEU A 20 2.46 13.31 -6.05
C LEU A 20 1.35 13.58 -7.07
N GLU A 21 1.45 14.64 -7.83
CA GLU A 21 0.49 14.93 -8.89
C GLU A 21 0.48 13.84 -9.96
N GLU A 22 1.65 13.31 -10.31
CA GLU A 22 1.75 12.18 -11.24
C GLU A 22 1.05 10.94 -10.69
N ILE A 23 1.26 10.62 -9.40
CA ILE A 23 0.61 9.47 -8.77
C ILE A 23 -0.90 9.63 -8.81
N VAL A 24 -1.40 10.79 -8.41
CA VAL A 24 -2.84 11.06 -8.35
C VAL A 24 -3.47 11.08 -9.75
N ALA A 25 -2.75 11.58 -10.75
CA ALA A 25 -3.26 11.66 -12.12
C ALA A 25 -3.19 10.32 -12.87
N SER A 26 -2.34 9.40 -12.44
CA SER A 26 -2.17 8.13 -13.15
C SER A 26 -3.41 7.25 -13.00
N PRO A 27 -3.99 6.76 -14.11
CA PRO A 27 -5.14 5.85 -14.03
C PRO A 27 -4.77 4.48 -13.44
N ALA A 28 -3.48 4.13 -13.40
CA ALA A 28 -3.02 2.85 -12.87
C ALA A 28 -2.84 2.87 -11.36
N THR A 29 -2.79 4.04 -10.73
CA THR A 29 -2.52 4.16 -9.31
C THR A 29 -3.63 4.91 -8.59
N THR A 30 -3.92 4.46 -7.37
CA THR A 30 -4.84 5.15 -6.47
C THR A 30 -4.12 5.32 -5.14
N LEU A 31 -3.96 6.55 -4.71
CA LEU A 31 -3.35 6.85 -3.42
C LEU A 31 -4.45 7.02 -2.38
N PHE A 32 -4.51 6.11 -1.43
CA PHE A 32 -5.41 6.22 -0.29
C PHE A 32 -4.68 6.91 0.85
N VAL A 33 -5.36 7.81 1.51
CA VAL A 33 -4.82 8.47 2.71
C VAL A 33 -5.79 8.30 3.86
N ALA A 34 -5.25 8.11 5.04
CA ALA A 34 -6.01 8.11 6.27
C ALA A 34 -5.82 9.47 6.94
N ARG A 35 -6.92 10.09 7.28
CA ARG A 35 -6.91 11.40 7.92
C ARG A 35 -7.52 11.30 9.30
N LEU A 36 -6.83 11.83 10.27
CA LEU A 36 -7.31 11.94 11.64
C LEU A 36 -7.30 13.43 11.99
N ARG A 37 -8.50 13.99 12.23
CA ARG A 37 -8.65 15.44 12.37
C ARG A 37 -8.14 16.12 11.09
N ASP A 38 -7.22 17.05 11.17
CA ASP A 38 -6.71 17.76 9.99
C ASP A 38 -5.35 17.23 9.54
N ARG A 39 -5.01 16.01 9.93
CA ARG A 39 -3.69 15.44 9.73
C ARG A 39 -3.76 14.14 8.95
N ILE A 40 -2.92 13.99 7.94
CA ILE A 40 -2.76 12.71 7.25
C ILE A 40 -1.85 11.84 8.10
N VAL A 41 -2.38 10.69 8.53
CA VAL A 41 -1.70 9.77 9.45
C VAL A 41 -1.39 8.41 8.82
N GLY A 42 -1.75 8.22 7.57
CA GLY A 42 -1.44 6.99 6.88
C GLY A 42 -1.63 7.13 5.38
N ALA A 43 -1.01 6.25 4.64
CA ALA A 43 -1.14 6.20 3.19
C ALA A 43 -0.93 4.78 2.69
N LEU A 44 -1.55 4.49 1.54
CA LEU A 44 -1.43 3.21 0.86
C LEU A 44 -1.60 3.48 -0.63
N THR A 45 -0.75 2.90 -1.46
CA THR A 45 -0.89 3.00 -2.90
C THR A 45 -1.39 1.68 -3.46
N LEU A 46 -2.48 1.73 -4.22
CA LEU A 46 -2.99 0.59 -4.98
C LEU A 46 -2.60 0.78 -6.44
N VAL A 47 -1.93 -0.23 -7.00
CA VAL A 47 -1.53 -0.24 -8.40
C VAL A 47 -2.35 -1.28 -9.13
N ALA A 48 -2.99 -0.88 -10.24
CA ALA A 48 -3.76 -1.79 -11.09
C ALA A 48 -3.07 -1.91 -12.44
N PHE A 49 -3.00 -3.14 -12.95
CA PHE A 49 -2.38 -3.38 -14.25
C PHE A 49 -3.07 -4.58 -14.92
N ARG A 50 -3.05 -4.56 -16.24
CA ARG A 50 -3.61 -5.64 -17.02
C ARG A 50 -2.50 -6.46 -17.65
N ILE A 51 -2.59 -7.78 -17.45
CA ILE A 51 -1.71 -8.75 -18.07
C ILE A 51 -2.58 -9.76 -18.83
N PRO A 52 -2.00 -10.64 -19.67
CA PRO A 52 -2.80 -11.58 -20.45
C PRO A 52 -3.79 -12.42 -19.64
N THR A 53 -3.47 -12.72 -18.39
CA THR A 53 -4.33 -13.53 -17.53
C THR A 53 -5.36 -12.73 -16.74
N GLY A 54 -5.44 -11.42 -16.94
CA GLY A 54 -6.48 -10.60 -16.35
C GLY A 54 -5.95 -9.35 -15.65
N VAL A 55 -6.85 -8.68 -14.94
CA VAL A 55 -6.51 -7.51 -14.15
C VAL A 55 -5.92 -7.95 -12.81
N ARG A 56 -4.80 -7.35 -12.46
CA ARG A 56 -4.12 -7.60 -11.19
C ARG A 56 -3.94 -6.28 -10.46
N THR A 57 -3.86 -6.35 -9.16
CA THR A 57 -3.55 -5.19 -8.33
C THR A 57 -2.42 -5.52 -7.37
N ARG A 58 -1.73 -4.48 -6.94
CA ARG A 58 -0.70 -4.56 -5.90
C ARG A 58 -0.91 -3.43 -4.91
N ILE A 59 -0.68 -3.75 -3.66
CA ILE A 59 -0.61 -2.75 -2.59
C ILE A 59 0.86 -2.43 -2.38
N GLU A 60 1.18 -1.14 -2.45
CA GLU A 60 2.55 -0.65 -2.30
C GLU A 60 2.59 0.47 -1.27
N ASP A 61 3.74 0.61 -0.62
CA ASP A 61 4.06 1.74 0.25
C ASP A 61 2.98 2.02 1.31
N VAL A 62 2.61 0.99 2.04
CA VAL A 62 1.69 1.16 3.18
C VAL A 62 2.46 1.72 4.36
N VAL A 63 2.04 2.88 4.84
CA VAL A 63 2.65 3.52 5.99
C VAL A 63 1.58 4.08 6.91
N VAL A 64 1.76 3.88 8.20
CA VAL A 64 0.91 4.45 9.25
C VAL A 64 1.83 5.20 10.21
N ASP A 65 1.46 6.44 10.50
CA ASP A 65 2.20 7.27 11.45
C ASP A 65 2.30 6.52 12.78
N GLU A 66 3.51 6.42 13.32
CA GLU A 66 3.76 5.70 14.56
C GLU A 66 2.97 6.24 15.75
N THR A 67 2.57 7.53 15.71
CA THR A 67 1.78 8.14 16.77
C THR A 67 0.34 7.61 16.84
N VAL A 68 -0.14 6.94 15.79
CA VAL A 68 -1.52 6.41 15.73
C VAL A 68 -1.55 4.90 15.53
N ARG A 69 -0.45 4.21 15.72
CA ARG A 69 -0.43 2.74 15.65
C ARG A 69 -1.35 2.15 16.72
N GLY A 70 -2.01 1.06 16.36
CA GLY A 70 -2.99 0.44 17.25
C GLY A 70 -4.40 0.98 17.10
N GLN A 71 -4.63 1.97 16.22
CA GLN A 71 -5.94 2.54 15.97
C GLN A 71 -6.59 2.02 14.67
N ARG A 72 -6.13 0.88 14.18
CA ARG A 72 -6.67 0.18 13.01
C ARG A 72 -6.60 0.98 11.70
N VAL A 73 -5.69 1.93 11.61
CA VAL A 73 -5.53 2.76 10.42
C VAL A 73 -5.09 1.92 9.22
N GLY A 74 -4.09 1.05 9.41
CA GLY A 74 -3.62 0.17 8.35
C GLY A 74 -4.69 -0.79 7.86
N GLU A 75 -5.50 -1.32 8.76
CA GLU A 75 -6.61 -2.19 8.42
C GLU A 75 -7.64 -1.47 7.55
N ARG A 76 -8.02 -0.26 7.93
CA ARG A 76 -9.00 0.53 7.17
C ARG A 76 -8.47 0.95 5.80
N LEU A 77 -7.21 1.30 5.70
CA LEU A 77 -6.58 1.58 4.41
C LEU A 77 -6.61 0.36 3.51
N SER A 78 -6.27 -0.80 4.08
CA SER A 78 -6.25 -2.06 3.34
C SER A 78 -7.66 -2.49 2.90
N GLU A 79 -8.65 -2.32 3.75
CA GLU A 79 -10.05 -2.59 3.39
C GLU A 79 -10.51 -1.73 2.21
N ALA A 80 -10.17 -0.45 2.23
CA ALA A 80 -10.51 0.46 1.14
C ALA A 80 -9.84 0.05 -0.17
N ALA A 81 -8.58 -0.37 -0.09
CA ALA A 81 -7.85 -0.86 -1.26
C ALA A 81 -8.47 -2.13 -1.84
N LEU A 82 -8.86 -3.08 -0.98
CA LEU A 82 -9.51 -4.32 -1.42
C LEU A 82 -10.84 -4.03 -2.11
N GLU A 83 -11.62 -3.10 -1.56
CA GLU A 83 -12.89 -2.71 -2.16
C GLU A 83 -12.67 -2.07 -3.53
N ALA A 84 -11.69 -1.19 -3.65
CA ALA A 84 -11.35 -0.58 -4.93
C ALA A 84 -10.88 -1.62 -5.95
N ALA A 85 -10.07 -2.59 -5.51
CA ALA A 85 -9.59 -3.68 -6.38
C ALA A 85 -10.77 -4.50 -6.92
N ARG A 86 -11.74 -4.82 -6.08
CA ARG A 86 -12.96 -5.51 -6.52
C ARG A 86 -13.71 -4.72 -7.57
N GLY A 87 -13.85 -3.42 -7.37
CA GLY A 87 -14.52 -2.53 -8.31
C GLY A 87 -13.83 -2.44 -9.67
N LEU A 88 -12.53 -2.66 -9.71
CA LEU A 88 -11.76 -2.68 -10.95
C LEU A 88 -11.82 -4.03 -11.68
N GLY A 89 -12.46 -5.02 -11.09
CA GLY A 89 -12.51 -6.35 -11.66
C GLY A 89 -11.22 -7.15 -11.47
N ALA A 90 -10.39 -6.75 -10.51
CA ALA A 90 -9.16 -7.48 -10.24
C ALA A 90 -9.45 -8.84 -9.64
N ARG A 91 -8.66 -9.84 -10.05
CA ARG A 91 -8.80 -11.22 -9.55
C ARG A 91 -8.14 -11.39 -8.19
N SER A 92 -7.12 -10.57 -7.92
CA SER A 92 -6.36 -10.65 -6.68
C SER A 92 -5.61 -9.36 -6.45
N THR A 93 -5.17 -9.18 -5.22
CA THR A 93 -4.22 -8.13 -4.90
C THR A 93 -3.08 -8.74 -4.10
N ASP A 94 -1.86 -8.40 -4.48
CA ASP A 94 -0.66 -8.90 -3.83
C ASP A 94 0.06 -7.76 -3.12
N LEU A 95 0.80 -8.12 -2.10
CA LEU A 95 1.72 -7.20 -1.43
C LEU A 95 2.95 -7.98 -0.99
N THR A 96 4.03 -7.26 -0.78
CA THR A 96 5.25 -7.83 -0.23
C THR A 96 5.50 -7.23 1.15
N SER A 97 5.76 -8.08 2.12
CA SER A 97 6.03 -7.66 3.49
C SER A 97 7.20 -8.46 4.03
N ARG A 98 8.14 -7.77 4.65
CA ARG A 98 9.29 -8.44 5.25
C ARG A 98 8.86 -9.27 6.45
N PRO A 99 9.49 -10.43 6.70
CA PRO A 99 9.17 -11.24 7.88
C PRO A 99 9.30 -10.50 9.21
N SER A 100 10.21 -9.52 9.28
CA SER A 100 10.42 -8.71 10.48
C SER A 100 9.25 -7.79 10.82
N ARG A 101 8.36 -7.52 9.88
CA ARG A 101 7.18 -6.69 10.12
C ARG A 101 6.04 -7.54 10.69
N GLU A 102 6.24 -8.03 11.90
CA GLU A 102 5.34 -9.00 12.52
C GLU A 102 3.91 -8.50 12.68
N ALA A 103 3.75 -7.26 13.13
CA ALA A 103 2.42 -6.70 13.34
C ALA A 103 1.64 -6.56 12.02
N ALA A 104 2.31 -6.10 10.96
CA ALA A 104 1.70 -5.98 9.64
C ALA A 104 1.34 -7.35 9.10
N ASN A 105 2.23 -8.33 9.24
CA ASN A 105 1.97 -9.68 8.76
C ASN A 105 0.79 -10.32 9.48
N ARG A 106 0.67 -10.10 10.79
CA ARG A 106 -0.50 -10.57 11.55
C ARG A 106 -1.79 -9.92 11.05
N LEU A 107 -1.75 -8.62 10.75
CA LEU A 107 -2.89 -7.90 10.21
C LEU A 107 -3.34 -8.50 8.88
N TYR A 108 -2.41 -8.73 7.98
CA TYR A 108 -2.75 -9.27 6.66
C TYR A 108 -3.35 -10.68 6.76
N ALA A 109 -2.78 -11.52 7.60
CA ALA A 109 -3.32 -12.86 7.83
C ALA A 109 -4.74 -12.80 8.40
N ARG A 110 -4.97 -11.91 9.36
CA ARG A 110 -6.29 -11.72 9.97
C ARG A 110 -7.33 -11.20 8.97
N MET A 111 -6.89 -10.40 8.00
CA MET A 111 -7.78 -9.89 6.94
C MET A 111 -8.07 -10.92 5.86
N GLY A 112 -7.40 -12.04 5.84
CA GLY A 112 -7.62 -13.09 4.85
C GLY A 112 -6.58 -13.13 3.73
N PHE A 113 -5.51 -12.35 3.81
CA PHE A 113 -4.40 -12.51 2.88
C PHE A 113 -3.70 -13.84 3.15
N GLU A 114 -3.38 -14.55 2.08
CA GLU A 114 -2.68 -15.83 2.16
C GLU A 114 -1.21 -15.63 1.81
N ARG A 115 -0.34 -16.14 2.65
CA ARG A 115 1.09 -16.15 2.35
C ARG A 115 1.35 -17.10 1.19
N ARG A 116 2.02 -16.59 0.14
CA ARG A 116 2.34 -17.38 -1.02
C ARG A 116 3.75 -17.95 -0.93
N GLU A 117 3.93 -19.15 -1.46
CA GLU A 117 5.25 -19.77 -1.57
C GLU A 117 5.85 -19.42 -2.91
N SER A 118 6.20 -18.16 -3.08
CA SER A 118 6.80 -17.64 -4.30
C SER A 118 8.07 -16.91 -3.96
N ASN A 119 9.04 -16.96 -4.85
CA ASN A 119 10.27 -16.19 -4.70
C ASN A 119 10.09 -14.83 -5.34
N VAL A 120 10.61 -13.81 -4.70
CA VAL A 120 10.69 -12.47 -5.26
C VAL A 120 12.13 -12.23 -5.68
N TYR A 121 12.33 -11.88 -6.95
CA TYR A 121 13.66 -11.60 -7.48
C TYR A 121 13.76 -10.12 -7.82
N ARG A 122 14.91 -9.53 -7.54
CA ARG A 122 15.17 -8.13 -7.89
C ARG A 122 16.45 -8.06 -8.74
N TYR A 123 16.34 -7.37 -9.85
CA TYR A 123 17.49 -6.95 -10.62
C TYR A 123 17.59 -5.44 -10.49
N THR A 124 18.69 -4.96 -9.95
CA THR A 124 18.86 -3.52 -9.74
C THR A 124 19.42 -2.90 -11.01
N LEU A 125 18.71 -1.91 -11.53
CA LEU A 125 19.07 -1.23 -12.79
C LEU A 125 20.05 -0.09 -12.55
#